data_f12862ad75c1a1b4d1d243e61151e532
#
_entry.id   f12862ad75c1a1b4d1d243e61151e532
#
_cell.length_a   1.000
_cell.length_b   1.000
_cell.length_c   1.000
_cell.angle_alpha   90.00
_cell.angle_beta   90.00
_cell.angle_gamma   90.00
#
_symmetry.space_group_name_H-M   'P 1'
#
loop_
_entity.id
_entity.type
_entity.pdbx_description
1 polymer ?
#
loop_
_entity_poly.entity_id
_entity_poly.type
_entity_poly.pdbx_seq_one_letter_code
_entity_poly.pdbx_strand_id
1 'polypeptide(L)'
;MHHFNAENVTESHEYRRGDPGGRPANSWSPSESESHEYYGIDPLGSPSDNIYPARDAERSQHSFDHIGTRLTASPNAPIGLFDSGAGGLTVLSALRQELPCENYIYFGDTAHCHYGLRSDAEVIELSCRVSQFLIDQGAKLIVVACNTASQAALNTLRATFSVPFVGVVPAVKPAARATKKGRIGIAVTNQAAKALYLRQLIDEFAEGIEVYAVGCPELVTLVEQGELDGPGVEEVVRHALQPLLAQDVDVIVLGCTHFPALRPVIERITNHRVQVIDSGSAIARRTRSVLDAEALIRQANSASASGELQLWCSGNPAAFSAVSSKLLGYPIVATQATL
;
A
#
# COMPACT_ATOMS: atom_id res chain seq x y z
N MET A 1 0.10 38.45 -1.50
CA MET A 1 -1.34 38.43 -1.20
C MET A 1 -2.05 37.70 -2.32
N HIS A 2 -2.18 36.39 -2.23
CA HIS A 2 -3.04 35.60 -3.09
C HIS A 2 -4.07 34.91 -2.20
N HIS A 3 -5.33 35.30 -2.41
CA HIS A 3 -6.47 34.71 -1.74
C HIS A 3 -6.63 33.26 -2.19
N PHE A 4 -6.49 32.32 -1.26
CA PHE A 4 -6.95 30.95 -1.42
C PHE A 4 -8.47 30.94 -1.25
N ASN A 5 -9.18 30.61 -2.31
CA ASN A 5 -10.62 30.37 -2.25
C ASN A 5 -10.84 28.95 -1.73
N ALA A 6 -11.34 28.84 -0.52
CA ALA A 6 -11.66 27.57 0.13
C ALA A 6 -13.06 27.10 -0.30
N GLU A 7 -13.16 26.48 -1.46
CA GLU A 7 -14.35 25.73 -1.88
C GLU A 7 -13.92 24.39 -2.49
N ASN A 8 -13.48 23.47 -1.64
CA ASN A 8 -13.53 22.05 -1.93
C ASN A 8 -14.08 21.36 -0.68
N VAL A 9 -15.37 21.12 -0.72
CA VAL A 9 -16.07 20.29 0.26
C VAL A 9 -15.48 18.88 0.18
N THR A 10 -14.73 18.48 1.20
CA THR A 10 -14.31 17.09 1.40
C THR A 10 -15.54 16.24 1.64
N GLU A 11 -15.99 15.49 0.64
CA GLU A 11 -17.02 14.46 0.83
C GLU A 11 -16.47 13.35 1.73
N SER A 12 -16.90 13.35 3.00
CA SER A 12 -16.69 12.21 3.89
C SER A 12 -17.70 11.11 3.52
N HIS A 13 -17.22 9.92 3.19
CA HIS A 13 -18.07 8.76 2.98
C HIS A 13 -18.14 7.94 4.27
N GLU A 14 -19.31 7.98 4.93
CA GLU A 14 -19.61 7.22 6.14
C GLU A 14 -20.12 5.83 5.75
N TYR A 15 -19.47 4.77 6.22
CA TYR A 15 -19.93 3.40 6.11
C TYR A 15 -20.55 2.96 7.42
N ARG A 16 -21.86 3.25 7.61
CA ARG A 16 -22.62 2.68 8.72
C ARG A 16 -23.27 1.38 8.27
N ARG A 17 -23.02 0.28 8.97
CA ARG A 17 -23.97 -0.84 8.98
C ARG A 17 -25.16 -0.41 9.83
N GLY A 18 -26.34 -0.36 9.17
CA GLY A 18 -27.56 0.13 9.78
C GLY A 18 -28.10 -0.78 10.86
N ASP A 19 -28.88 -0.15 11.71
CA ASP A 19 -29.84 -0.68 12.67
C ASP A 19 -30.74 -1.77 12.01
N PRO A 20 -31.05 -2.89 12.68
CA PRO A 20 -31.80 -4.02 12.10
C PRO A 20 -33.29 -3.75 11.82
N GLY A 21 -33.72 -2.49 11.66
CA GLY A 21 -35.12 -2.09 11.51
C GLY A 21 -35.50 -1.24 10.30
N GLY A 22 -34.56 -0.75 9.47
CA GLY A 22 -34.88 0.17 8.37
C GLY A 22 -34.49 -0.37 6.99
N ARG A 23 -35.46 -0.70 6.12
CA ARG A 23 -35.19 -0.99 4.71
C ARG A 23 -34.92 0.31 3.95
N PRO A 24 -33.78 0.52 3.29
CA PRO A 24 -33.63 1.56 2.29
C PRO A 24 -34.33 1.09 0.99
N ALA A 25 -35.20 1.95 0.47
CA ALA A 25 -35.80 1.77 -0.83
C ALA A 25 -34.78 2.08 -1.92
N ASN A 26 -34.17 1.03 -2.47
CA ASN A 26 -33.71 0.97 -3.86
C ASN A 26 -33.40 -0.49 -4.15
N SER A 27 -34.36 -1.13 -4.84
CA SER A 27 -34.28 -2.50 -5.34
C SER A 27 -33.28 -2.60 -6.47
N TRP A 28 -32.10 -3.12 -6.22
CA TRP A 28 -31.24 -3.71 -7.22
C TRP A 28 -31.31 -5.22 -7.03
N SER A 29 -31.89 -5.93 -8.00
CA SER A 29 -31.88 -7.38 -8.06
C SER A 29 -30.77 -7.82 -9.01
N PRO A 30 -29.82 -8.66 -8.56
CA PRO A 30 -28.86 -9.28 -9.46
C PRO A 30 -29.57 -10.32 -10.31
N SER A 31 -29.37 -10.28 -11.64
CA SER A 31 -29.69 -11.38 -12.53
C SER A 31 -28.77 -12.56 -12.20
N GLU A 32 -29.42 -13.74 -12.03
CA GLU A 32 -28.76 -15.02 -11.81
C GLU A 32 -27.81 -15.32 -12.98
N SER A 33 -26.53 -15.43 -12.75
CA SER A 33 -25.51 -16.29 -13.34
C SER A 33 -24.08 -15.75 -13.25
N GLU A 34 -23.55 -15.59 -12.04
CA GLU A 34 -22.11 -15.64 -11.83
C GLU A 34 -21.85 -16.22 -10.42
N SER A 35 -21.44 -17.49 -10.41
CA SER A 35 -21.00 -18.18 -9.22
C SER A 35 -19.65 -17.60 -8.76
N HIS A 36 -19.67 -16.76 -7.74
CA HIS A 36 -18.47 -16.35 -7.04
C HIS A 36 -18.07 -17.43 -6.05
N GLU A 37 -16.95 -18.11 -6.32
CA GLU A 37 -16.33 -19.01 -5.36
C GLU A 37 -15.85 -18.22 -4.14
N TYR A 38 -16.47 -18.48 -3.00
CA TYR A 38 -16.05 -17.98 -1.70
C TYR A 38 -14.82 -18.76 -1.23
N TYR A 39 -13.74 -18.08 -0.97
CA TYR A 39 -12.53 -18.65 -0.38
C TYR A 39 -12.73 -18.86 1.13
N GLY A 40 -12.83 -20.13 1.54
CA GLY A 40 -12.98 -20.53 2.93
C GLY A 40 -11.75 -20.16 3.77
N ILE A 41 -11.99 -19.59 4.95
CA ILE A 41 -10.99 -19.38 5.99
C ILE A 41 -11.25 -20.40 7.08
N ASP A 42 -10.22 -21.16 7.46
CA ASP A 42 -10.25 -22.13 8.56
C ASP A 42 -10.47 -21.38 9.91
N PRO A 43 -11.48 -21.73 10.71
CA PRO A 43 -11.80 -21.05 11.97
C PRO A 43 -10.86 -21.35 13.14
N LEU A 44 -9.88 -22.25 13.01
CA LEU A 44 -8.96 -22.65 14.06
C LEU A 44 -7.50 -22.38 13.68
N GLY A 45 -7.10 -21.18 13.89
CA GLY A 45 -5.89 -20.70 14.48
C GLY A 45 -4.58 -20.83 13.87
N SER A 46 -3.98 -20.74 12.93
CA SER A 46 -2.64 -20.20 12.62
C SER A 46 -2.79 -18.91 11.83
N PRO A 47 -1.93 -17.90 11.98
CA PRO A 47 -2.03 -16.72 11.17
C PRO A 47 -1.67 -17.08 9.73
N SER A 48 -2.66 -17.56 8.96
CA SER A 48 -2.51 -17.62 7.51
C SER A 48 -2.60 -16.19 7.01
N ASP A 49 -1.45 -15.57 6.78
CA ASP A 49 -1.31 -14.25 6.18
C ASP A 49 -1.72 -14.22 4.69
N ASN A 50 -2.54 -15.17 4.25
CA ASN A 50 -2.95 -15.31 2.86
C ASN A 50 -4.21 -14.48 2.61
N ILE A 51 -4.03 -13.18 2.42
CA ILE A 51 -5.05 -12.28 1.84
C ILE A 51 -5.17 -12.50 0.32
N TYR A 52 -4.29 -13.28 -0.28
CA TYR A 52 -4.27 -13.62 -1.70
C TYR A 52 -4.25 -15.14 -1.87
N PRO A 53 -5.15 -15.74 -2.67
CA PRO A 53 -5.19 -17.17 -2.88
C PRO A 53 -3.88 -17.66 -3.52
N ALA A 54 -3.34 -18.74 -2.94
CA ALA A 54 -2.34 -19.54 -3.64
C ALA A 54 -2.99 -20.11 -4.91
N ARG A 55 -2.28 -20.05 -6.04
CA ARG A 55 -2.71 -20.75 -7.25
C ARG A 55 -2.66 -22.25 -6.98
N ASP A 56 -3.80 -22.88 -6.73
CA ASP A 56 -3.92 -24.32 -6.94
C ASP A 56 -4.02 -24.58 -8.44
N ALA A 57 -3.11 -25.45 -8.87
CA ALA A 57 -2.93 -25.80 -10.26
C ALA A 57 -4.03 -26.76 -10.71
N GLU A 58 -4.97 -26.29 -11.54
CA GLU A 58 -5.55 -27.13 -12.60
C GLU A 58 -5.18 -26.54 -13.96
N ARG A 59 -4.07 -27.02 -14.51
CA ARG A 59 -3.71 -26.81 -15.90
C ARG A 59 -4.59 -27.67 -16.75
N SER A 60 -5.57 -27.07 -17.43
CA SER A 60 -6.06 -27.63 -18.68
C SER A 60 -4.92 -27.56 -19.71
N GLN A 61 -4.56 -28.72 -20.24
CA GLN A 61 -3.58 -28.91 -21.29
C GLN A 61 -4.01 -28.17 -22.56
N HIS A 62 -3.39 -27.02 -22.83
CA HIS A 62 -3.19 -26.51 -24.17
C HIS A 62 -1.73 -26.19 -24.31
N SER A 63 -1.07 -26.99 -25.13
CA SER A 63 0.32 -26.89 -25.52
C SER A 63 0.55 -25.57 -26.25
N PHE A 64 1.31 -24.67 -25.61
CA PHE A 64 2.16 -23.71 -26.28
C PHE A 64 3.58 -23.96 -25.80
N ASP A 65 4.35 -24.61 -26.68
CA ASP A 65 5.81 -24.75 -26.55
C ASP A 65 6.46 -23.36 -26.62
N HIS A 66 6.55 -22.68 -25.48
CA HIS A 66 7.59 -21.70 -25.24
C HIS A 66 8.50 -22.29 -24.16
N ILE A 67 9.61 -22.88 -24.63
CA ILE A 67 10.80 -23.18 -23.83
C ILE A 67 11.38 -21.83 -23.38
N GLY A 68 10.75 -21.20 -22.39
CA GLY A 68 11.31 -20.16 -21.56
C GLY A 68 11.94 -20.85 -20.35
N THR A 69 13.26 -21.04 -20.38
CA THR A 69 14.05 -21.37 -19.19
C THR A 69 13.58 -20.44 -18.07
N ARG A 70 12.98 -20.98 -17.00
CA ARG A 70 12.80 -20.27 -15.74
C ARG A 70 14.22 -19.84 -15.35
N LEU A 71 14.58 -18.59 -15.60
CA LEU A 71 15.76 -18.00 -15.01
C LEU A 71 15.52 -18.08 -13.51
N THR A 72 16.15 -19.05 -12.85
CA THR A 72 16.12 -19.14 -11.39
C THR A 72 16.76 -17.86 -10.87
N ALA A 73 15.94 -16.96 -10.38
CA ALA A 73 16.43 -15.71 -9.83
C ALA A 73 17.46 -16.01 -8.75
N SER A 74 18.59 -15.31 -8.77
CA SER A 74 19.63 -15.48 -7.77
C SER A 74 19.17 -14.95 -6.42
N PRO A 75 19.43 -15.63 -5.28
CA PRO A 75 19.23 -15.05 -3.94
C PRO A 75 19.92 -13.70 -3.75
N ASN A 76 21.02 -13.44 -4.48
CA ASN A 76 21.74 -12.16 -4.43
C ASN A 76 21.09 -11.05 -5.28
N ALA A 77 20.11 -11.38 -6.12
CA ALA A 77 19.37 -10.41 -6.89
C ALA A 77 18.56 -9.49 -5.97
N PRO A 78 18.31 -8.23 -6.36
CA PRO A 78 17.62 -7.26 -5.50
C PRO A 78 16.11 -7.56 -5.40
N ILE A 79 15.51 -7.05 -4.32
CA ILE A 79 14.06 -6.87 -4.21
C ILE A 79 13.72 -5.55 -4.91
N GLY A 80 12.85 -5.59 -5.92
CA GLY A 80 12.29 -4.40 -6.53
C GLY A 80 11.13 -3.86 -5.72
N LEU A 81 11.05 -2.53 -5.56
CA LEU A 81 9.89 -1.84 -4.99
C LEU A 81 9.48 -0.72 -5.91
N PHE A 82 8.18 -0.44 -6.02
CA PHE A 82 7.74 0.79 -6.64
C PHE A 82 6.52 1.40 -5.95
N ASP A 83 6.43 2.72 -6.10
CA ASP A 83 5.30 3.55 -5.65
C ASP A 83 5.06 4.64 -6.69
N SER A 84 3.91 5.31 -6.64
CA SER A 84 3.64 6.51 -7.45
C SER A 84 4.56 7.68 -7.14
N GLY A 85 5.23 7.69 -5.99
CA GLY A 85 6.10 8.76 -5.51
C GLY A 85 7.06 8.32 -4.43
N ALA A 86 7.19 9.15 -3.38
CA ALA A 86 8.10 8.93 -2.26
C ALA A 86 7.48 8.09 -1.12
N GLY A 87 6.15 7.93 -1.07
CA GLY A 87 5.45 7.29 0.05
C GLY A 87 5.90 5.87 0.33
N GLY A 88 6.15 5.06 -0.70
CA GLY A 88 6.62 3.68 -0.57
C GLY A 88 7.97 3.50 0.11
N LEU A 89 8.74 4.59 0.34
CA LEU A 89 9.95 4.55 1.16
C LEU A 89 9.66 4.18 2.61
N THR A 90 8.44 4.40 3.11
CA THR A 90 8.01 3.93 4.43
C THR A 90 7.92 2.39 4.47
N VAL A 91 7.45 1.77 3.39
CA VAL A 91 7.44 0.30 3.22
C VAL A 91 8.86 -0.22 3.05
N LEU A 92 9.71 0.44 2.26
CA LEU A 92 11.13 0.11 2.13
C LEU A 92 11.83 0.13 3.49
N SER A 93 11.58 1.13 4.33
CA SER A 93 12.17 1.20 5.68
C SER A 93 11.79 -0.02 6.53
N ALA A 94 10.53 -0.44 6.49
CA ALA A 94 10.07 -1.65 7.19
C ALA A 94 10.71 -2.93 6.62
N LEU A 95 10.88 -3.02 5.30
CA LEU A 95 11.58 -4.13 4.64
C LEU A 95 13.04 -4.21 5.04
N ARG A 96 13.75 -3.08 5.08
CA ARG A 96 15.16 -3.05 5.49
C ARG A 96 15.37 -3.41 6.95
N GLN A 97 14.40 -3.14 7.81
CA GLN A 97 14.42 -3.61 9.20
C GLN A 97 14.21 -5.13 9.31
N GLU A 98 13.27 -5.68 8.54
CA GLU A 98 12.93 -7.11 8.53
C GLU A 98 13.97 -7.96 7.79
N LEU A 99 14.50 -7.45 6.69
CA LEU A 99 15.39 -8.11 5.74
C LEU A 99 16.66 -7.26 5.49
N PRO A 100 17.48 -7.00 6.51
CA PRO A 100 18.58 -6.02 6.42
C PRO A 100 19.69 -6.41 5.45
N CYS A 101 19.82 -7.69 5.12
CA CYS A 101 20.85 -8.20 4.22
C CYS A 101 20.44 -8.16 2.74
N GLU A 102 19.17 -7.91 2.42
CA GLU A 102 18.68 -7.88 1.05
C GLU A 102 19.12 -6.62 0.30
N ASN A 103 19.41 -6.77 -1.00
CA ASN A 103 19.59 -5.63 -1.89
C ASN A 103 18.23 -5.12 -2.36
N TYR A 104 18.12 -3.81 -2.57
CA TYR A 104 16.87 -3.16 -2.95
C TYR A 104 17.05 -2.24 -4.15
N ILE A 105 16.05 -2.24 -5.03
CA ILE A 105 15.85 -1.21 -6.05
C ILE A 105 14.49 -0.58 -5.77
N TYR A 106 14.47 0.71 -5.51
CA TYR A 106 13.24 1.48 -5.36
C TYR A 106 13.02 2.35 -6.59
N PHE A 107 11.79 2.34 -7.10
CA PHE A 107 11.36 3.22 -8.19
C PHE A 107 10.18 4.08 -7.73
N GLY A 108 10.38 5.41 -7.70
CA GLY A 108 9.31 6.39 -7.50
C GLY A 108 8.82 6.93 -8.84
N ASP A 109 7.57 6.65 -9.21
CA ASP A 109 7.00 7.14 -10.47
C ASP A 109 6.51 8.58 -10.34
N THR A 110 7.42 9.48 -9.97
CA THR A 110 7.15 10.87 -9.60
C THR A 110 6.64 11.74 -10.75
N ALA A 111 6.90 11.37 -12.01
CA ALA A 111 6.34 12.07 -13.17
C ALA A 111 4.82 11.84 -13.31
N HIS A 112 4.30 10.74 -12.75
CA HIS A 112 2.89 10.37 -12.83
C HIS A 112 2.19 10.39 -11.46
N CYS A 113 2.85 10.89 -10.41
CA CYS A 113 2.27 11.08 -9.08
C CYS A 113 1.14 12.14 -9.16
N HIS A 114 -0.07 11.94 -8.59
CA HIS A 114 -0.46 10.83 -7.69
C HIS A 114 -1.31 9.81 -8.46
N TYR A 115 -1.07 8.53 -8.26
CA TYR A 115 -1.89 7.47 -8.88
C TYR A 115 -3.35 7.52 -8.45
N GLY A 116 -3.65 8.00 -7.26
CA GLY A 116 -5.02 8.16 -6.76
C GLY A 116 -5.89 9.21 -7.52
N LEU A 117 -5.35 9.89 -8.53
CA LEU A 117 -6.07 10.80 -9.41
C LEU A 117 -6.26 10.23 -10.83
N ARG A 118 -5.77 9.01 -11.08
CA ARG A 118 -5.77 8.38 -12.41
C ARG A 118 -6.82 7.28 -12.48
N SER A 119 -7.20 6.92 -13.70
CA SER A 119 -8.04 5.76 -13.95
C SER A 119 -7.28 4.46 -13.64
N ASP A 120 -8.03 3.38 -13.31
CA ASP A 120 -7.42 2.07 -13.08
C ASP A 120 -6.63 1.57 -14.29
N ALA A 121 -7.10 1.84 -15.52
CA ALA A 121 -6.40 1.47 -16.75
C ALA A 121 -5.02 2.14 -16.86
N GLU A 122 -4.92 3.44 -16.57
CA GLU A 122 -3.64 4.16 -16.54
C GLU A 122 -2.72 3.63 -15.45
N VAL A 123 -3.26 3.37 -14.25
CA VAL A 123 -2.48 2.80 -13.13
C VAL A 123 -1.94 1.42 -13.48
N ILE A 124 -2.72 0.58 -14.15
CA ILE A 124 -2.28 -0.74 -14.62
C ILE A 124 -1.14 -0.59 -15.64
N GLU A 125 -1.30 0.26 -16.64
CA GLU A 125 -0.27 0.49 -17.67
C GLU A 125 1.05 0.98 -17.03
N LEU A 126 1.00 2.02 -16.19
CA LEU A 126 2.17 2.55 -15.49
C LEU A 126 2.82 1.49 -14.61
N SER A 127 2.03 0.71 -13.86
CA SER A 127 2.53 -0.36 -13.00
C SER A 127 3.22 -1.47 -13.80
N CYS A 128 2.72 -1.81 -14.98
CA CYS A 128 3.37 -2.79 -15.88
C CYS A 128 4.72 -2.26 -16.38
N ARG A 129 4.80 -0.99 -16.80
CA ARG A 129 6.04 -0.36 -17.29
C ARG A 129 7.11 -0.31 -16.19
N VAL A 130 6.75 0.14 -14.97
CA VAL A 130 7.67 0.15 -13.83
C VAL A 130 8.11 -1.27 -13.45
N SER A 131 7.18 -2.23 -13.44
CA SER A 131 7.50 -3.62 -13.14
C SER A 131 8.48 -4.21 -14.15
N GLN A 132 8.29 -3.94 -15.44
CA GLN A 132 9.23 -4.37 -16.48
C GLN A 132 10.61 -3.77 -16.24
N PHE A 133 10.70 -2.45 -15.97
CA PHE A 133 11.97 -1.81 -15.62
C PHE A 133 12.68 -2.52 -14.46
N LEU A 134 11.96 -2.80 -13.37
CA LEU A 134 12.55 -3.48 -12.21
C LEU A 134 13.04 -4.91 -12.55
N ILE A 135 12.30 -5.62 -13.38
CA ILE A 135 12.70 -6.96 -13.87
C ILE A 135 13.95 -6.87 -14.73
N ASP A 136 14.06 -5.89 -15.61
CA ASP A 136 15.22 -5.63 -16.45
C ASP A 136 16.47 -5.25 -15.62
N GLN A 137 16.24 -4.61 -14.43
CA GLN A 137 17.29 -4.40 -13.43
C GLN A 137 17.59 -5.65 -12.58
N GLY A 138 16.98 -6.78 -12.86
CA GLY A 138 17.26 -8.06 -12.23
C GLY A 138 16.50 -8.32 -10.93
N ALA A 139 15.39 -7.64 -10.67
CA ALA A 139 14.61 -7.87 -9.45
C ALA A 139 14.09 -9.31 -9.34
N LYS A 140 14.38 -9.99 -8.21
CA LYS A 140 13.91 -11.36 -7.92
C LYS A 140 12.48 -11.45 -7.42
N LEU A 141 11.97 -10.37 -6.87
CA LEU A 141 10.62 -10.19 -6.34
C LEU A 141 10.28 -8.71 -6.43
N ILE A 142 9.01 -8.36 -6.66
CA ILE A 142 8.55 -6.97 -6.69
C ILE A 142 7.52 -6.72 -5.57
N VAL A 143 7.77 -5.68 -4.78
CA VAL A 143 6.81 -5.13 -3.83
C VAL A 143 6.12 -3.92 -4.45
N VAL A 144 4.81 -4.02 -4.66
CA VAL A 144 3.97 -2.90 -5.10
C VAL A 144 3.67 -2.05 -3.86
N ALA A 145 4.57 -1.11 -3.57
CA ALA A 145 4.52 -0.29 -2.37
C ALA A 145 3.58 0.92 -2.53
N CYS A 146 2.47 0.75 -3.23
CA CYS A 146 1.43 1.74 -3.47
C CYS A 146 0.07 1.10 -3.29
N ASN A 147 -0.77 1.62 -2.37
CA ASN A 147 -2.12 1.07 -2.15
C ASN A 147 -2.98 1.15 -3.41
N THR A 148 -2.96 2.28 -4.12
CA THR A 148 -3.71 2.46 -5.38
C THR A 148 -3.26 1.47 -6.45
N ALA A 149 -1.94 1.35 -6.67
CA ALA A 149 -1.40 0.39 -7.63
C ALA A 149 -1.68 -1.07 -7.22
N SER A 150 -1.61 -1.39 -5.94
CA SER A 150 -1.93 -2.73 -5.45
C SER A 150 -3.39 -3.12 -5.72
N GLN A 151 -4.32 -2.18 -5.54
CA GLN A 151 -5.73 -2.42 -5.81
C GLN A 151 -6.02 -2.58 -7.30
N ALA A 152 -5.49 -1.69 -8.14
CA ALA A 152 -5.80 -1.67 -9.56
C ALA A 152 -5.01 -2.71 -10.37
N ALA A 153 -3.71 -2.89 -10.08
CA ALA A 153 -2.80 -3.57 -10.99
C ALA A 153 -2.32 -4.95 -10.54
N LEU A 154 -2.40 -5.31 -9.25
CA LEU A 154 -1.70 -6.50 -8.73
C LEU A 154 -2.07 -7.80 -9.42
N ASN A 155 -3.35 -8.00 -9.74
CA ASN A 155 -3.82 -9.21 -10.45
C ASN A 155 -3.25 -9.26 -11.88
N THR A 156 -3.25 -8.14 -12.59
CA THR A 156 -2.67 -8.03 -13.94
C THR A 156 -1.17 -8.28 -13.91
N LEU A 157 -0.44 -7.68 -12.94
CA LEU A 157 1.00 -7.88 -12.80
C LEU A 157 1.35 -9.36 -12.57
N ARG A 158 0.62 -10.05 -11.71
CA ARG A 158 0.79 -11.48 -11.45
C ARG A 158 0.46 -12.37 -12.63
N ALA A 159 -0.47 -11.95 -13.48
CA ALA A 159 -0.82 -12.66 -14.72
C ALA A 159 0.20 -12.43 -15.83
N THR A 160 0.85 -11.26 -15.86
CA THR A 160 1.75 -10.83 -16.92
C THR A 160 3.18 -11.29 -16.70
N PHE A 161 3.68 -11.24 -15.47
CA PHE A 161 5.08 -11.46 -15.16
C PHE A 161 5.31 -12.73 -14.33
N SER A 162 6.49 -13.35 -14.49
CA SER A 162 6.87 -14.59 -13.80
C SER A 162 7.46 -14.38 -12.40
N VAL A 163 7.92 -13.16 -12.07
CA VAL A 163 8.46 -12.83 -10.75
C VAL A 163 7.34 -12.75 -9.70
N PRO A 164 7.59 -13.10 -8.43
CA PRO A 164 6.62 -12.94 -7.36
C PRO A 164 6.28 -11.47 -7.09
N PHE A 165 5.01 -11.18 -6.80
CA PHE A 165 4.52 -9.85 -6.42
C PHE A 165 3.89 -9.84 -5.03
N VAL A 166 4.31 -8.89 -4.20
CA VAL A 166 3.70 -8.58 -2.91
C VAL A 166 3.07 -7.20 -3.00
N GLY A 167 1.77 -7.10 -2.75
CA GLY A 167 1.05 -5.82 -2.75
C GLY A 167 0.80 -5.29 -1.33
N VAL A 168 0.51 -4.01 -1.23
CA VAL A 168 0.10 -3.34 0.02
C VAL A 168 -1.41 -3.37 0.17
N VAL A 169 -1.88 -3.66 1.37
CA VAL A 169 -3.30 -3.72 1.74
C VAL A 169 -3.52 -2.86 2.98
N PRO A 170 -4.58 -2.03 3.04
CA PRO A 170 -4.93 -1.32 4.27
C PRO A 170 -5.10 -2.28 5.46
N ALA A 171 -4.55 -1.89 6.61
CA ALA A 171 -4.45 -2.73 7.80
C ALA A 171 -5.80 -2.86 8.57
N VAL A 172 -6.91 -3.18 7.87
CA VAL A 172 -8.26 -3.29 8.45
C VAL A 172 -8.33 -4.41 9.49
N LYS A 173 -7.84 -5.61 9.15
CA LYS A 173 -7.86 -6.78 10.06
C LYS A 173 -7.13 -6.53 11.40
N PRO A 174 -5.88 -6.02 11.43
CA PRO A 174 -5.23 -5.69 12.70
C PRO A 174 -5.94 -4.55 13.44
N ALA A 175 -6.53 -3.57 12.74
CA ALA A 175 -7.29 -2.49 13.36
C ALA A 175 -8.57 -3.00 14.04
N ALA A 176 -9.30 -3.91 13.38
CA ALA A 176 -10.49 -4.55 13.93
C ALA A 176 -10.19 -5.34 15.23
N ARG A 177 -9.01 -5.93 15.32
CA ARG A 177 -8.56 -6.62 16.55
C ARG A 177 -8.08 -5.68 17.64
N ALA A 178 -7.64 -4.47 17.28
CA ALA A 178 -7.04 -3.52 18.20
C ALA A 178 -8.05 -2.57 18.85
N THR A 179 -9.16 -2.25 18.15
CA THR A 179 -10.16 -1.32 18.67
C THR A 179 -10.81 -1.84 19.95
N LYS A 180 -10.98 -0.94 20.92
CA LYS A 180 -11.69 -1.18 22.17
C LYS A 180 -13.08 -0.54 22.20
N LYS A 181 -13.26 0.49 21.36
CA LYS A 181 -14.52 1.22 21.24
C LYS A 181 -15.42 0.67 20.13
N GLY A 182 -14.90 -0.24 19.29
CA GLY A 182 -15.59 -0.71 18.10
C GLY A 182 -15.71 0.36 17.01
N ARG A 183 -14.80 1.35 16.98
CA ARG A 183 -14.78 2.45 16.02
C ARG A 183 -13.41 2.65 15.43
N ILE A 184 -13.29 2.49 14.12
CA ILE A 184 -12.03 2.59 13.38
C ILE A 184 -12.13 3.72 12.36
N GLY A 185 -11.10 4.57 12.30
CA GLY A 185 -10.87 5.52 11.23
C GLY A 185 -9.90 4.94 10.19
N ILE A 186 -10.15 5.18 8.91
CA ILE A 186 -9.22 4.83 7.83
C ILE A 186 -8.91 6.09 7.03
N ALA A 187 -7.67 6.56 7.11
CA ALA A 187 -7.16 7.63 6.26
C ALA A 187 -6.59 7.03 4.98
N VAL A 188 -7.10 7.44 3.82
CA VAL A 188 -6.75 6.89 2.49
C VAL A 188 -6.69 8.00 1.43
N THR A 189 -6.47 7.65 0.18
CA THR A 189 -6.71 8.58 -0.95
C THR A 189 -8.22 8.64 -1.28
N ASN A 190 -8.66 9.71 -1.95
CA ASN A 190 -10.08 9.86 -2.33
C ASN A 190 -10.60 8.67 -3.16
N GLN A 191 -9.79 8.14 -4.07
CA GLN A 191 -10.14 6.97 -4.87
C GLN A 191 -10.25 5.71 -3.99
N ALA A 192 -9.28 5.49 -3.11
CA ALA A 192 -9.27 4.32 -2.23
C ALA A 192 -10.44 4.32 -1.24
N ALA A 193 -10.90 5.50 -0.78
CA ALA A 193 -12.09 5.62 0.08
C ALA A 193 -13.38 5.12 -0.60
N LYS A 194 -13.46 5.22 -1.93
CA LYS A 194 -14.62 4.79 -2.74
C LYS A 194 -14.46 3.38 -3.32
N ALA A 195 -13.28 2.78 -3.19
CA ALA A 195 -12.95 1.51 -3.84
C ALA A 195 -13.73 0.33 -3.26
N LEU A 196 -14.25 -0.52 -4.15
CA LEU A 196 -14.92 -1.77 -3.77
C LEU A 196 -14.02 -2.66 -2.92
N TYR A 197 -12.73 -2.69 -3.21
CA TYR A 197 -11.75 -3.45 -2.47
C TYR A 197 -11.68 -3.08 -0.98
N LEU A 198 -11.71 -1.78 -0.63
CA LEU A 198 -11.74 -1.35 0.77
C LEU A 198 -13.03 -1.82 1.46
N ARG A 199 -14.17 -1.76 0.77
CA ARG A 199 -15.44 -2.29 1.29
C ARG A 199 -15.37 -3.77 1.57
N GLN A 200 -14.81 -4.56 0.64
CA GLN A 200 -14.63 -6.00 0.83
C GLN A 200 -13.76 -6.31 2.08
N LEU A 201 -12.66 -5.57 2.28
CA LEU A 201 -11.83 -5.72 3.48
C LEU A 201 -12.59 -5.37 4.76
N ILE A 202 -13.42 -4.34 4.75
CA ILE A 202 -14.25 -3.95 5.89
C ILE A 202 -15.30 -5.03 6.18
N ASP A 203 -15.97 -5.52 5.13
CA ASP A 203 -17.00 -6.56 5.27
C ASP A 203 -16.42 -7.88 5.79
N GLU A 204 -15.21 -8.23 5.35
CA GLU A 204 -14.54 -9.48 5.74
C GLU A 204 -13.96 -9.42 7.16
N PHE A 205 -13.37 -8.28 7.58
CA PHE A 205 -12.54 -8.23 8.79
C PHE A 205 -13.08 -7.33 9.91
N ALA A 206 -14.09 -6.50 9.65
CA ALA A 206 -14.60 -5.52 10.61
C ALA A 206 -16.10 -5.71 10.90
N GLU A 207 -16.59 -6.95 10.90
CA GLU A 207 -17.98 -7.23 11.25
C GLU A 207 -18.30 -6.75 12.66
N GLY A 208 -19.41 -5.99 12.81
CA GLY A 208 -19.84 -5.41 14.08
C GLY A 208 -19.04 -4.18 14.54
N ILE A 209 -18.11 -3.68 13.71
CA ILE A 209 -17.29 -2.50 13.99
C ILE A 209 -17.74 -1.35 13.10
N GLU A 210 -17.88 -0.16 13.66
CA GLU A 210 -18.11 1.06 12.90
C GLU A 210 -16.80 1.52 12.24
N VAL A 211 -16.79 1.61 10.90
CA VAL A 211 -15.61 2.00 10.12
C VAL A 211 -15.90 3.28 9.34
N TYR A 212 -15.04 4.27 9.53
CA TYR A 212 -15.12 5.57 8.87
C TYR A 212 -13.91 5.76 7.97
N ALA A 213 -14.10 5.92 6.67
CA ALA A 213 -13.03 6.15 5.72
C ALA A 213 -13.05 7.59 5.19
N VAL A 214 -11.89 8.24 5.20
CA VAL A 214 -11.73 9.63 4.73
C VAL A 214 -10.57 9.73 3.75
N GLY A 215 -10.81 10.42 2.64
CA GLY A 215 -9.77 10.77 1.68
C GLY A 215 -8.97 11.98 2.14
N CYS A 216 -7.64 11.87 2.18
CA CYS A 216 -6.73 12.91 2.66
C CYS A 216 -5.65 13.22 1.61
N PRO A 217 -5.99 13.78 0.44
CA PRO A 217 -5.02 14.04 -0.64
C PRO A 217 -3.95 15.05 -0.23
N GLU A 218 -4.27 16.01 0.64
CA GLU A 218 -3.35 17.02 1.16
C GLU A 218 -2.18 16.40 1.94
N LEU A 219 -2.39 15.27 2.62
CA LEU A 219 -1.33 14.57 3.34
C LEU A 219 -0.31 13.94 2.37
N VAL A 220 -0.73 13.52 1.18
CA VAL A 220 0.17 13.05 0.13
C VAL A 220 1.05 14.21 -0.33
N THR A 221 0.44 15.37 -0.56
CA THR A 221 1.16 16.58 -1.01
C THR A 221 2.22 17.02 -0.01
N LEU A 222 1.93 17.05 1.29
CA LEU A 222 2.90 17.35 2.33
C LEU A 222 4.13 16.45 2.23
N VAL A 223 3.92 15.13 2.15
CA VAL A 223 5.03 14.17 2.11
C VAL A 223 5.85 14.30 0.84
N GLU A 224 5.22 14.49 -0.33
CA GLU A 224 5.92 14.69 -1.61
C GLU A 224 6.71 16.01 -1.64
N GLN A 225 6.33 17.01 -0.84
CA GLN A 225 7.10 18.24 -0.63
C GLN A 225 8.18 18.10 0.46
N GLY A 226 8.21 16.96 1.15
CA GLY A 226 9.11 16.72 2.28
C GLY A 226 8.78 17.57 3.51
N GLU A 227 7.53 17.98 3.66
CA GLU A 227 6.99 18.67 4.81
C GLU A 227 6.42 17.62 5.79
N LEU A 228 7.21 17.28 6.80
CA LEU A 228 6.92 16.14 7.69
C LEU A 228 6.61 16.56 9.13
N ASP A 229 6.90 17.80 9.50
CA ASP A 229 6.69 18.34 10.87
C ASP A 229 6.54 19.86 10.86
N GLY A 230 6.07 20.41 11.98
CA GLY A 230 5.91 21.84 12.21
C GLY A 230 4.45 22.27 12.30
N PRO A 231 4.19 23.53 12.75
CA PRO A 231 2.85 24.00 13.02
C PRO A 231 1.91 23.98 11.81
N GLY A 232 2.43 24.30 10.62
CA GLY A 232 1.63 24.25 9.37
C GLY A 232 1.23 22.82 9.01
N VAL A 233 2.13 21.84 9.18
CA VAL A 233 1.84 20.43 8.97
C VAL A 233 0.81 19.92 9.98
N GLU A 234 0.94 20.32 11.27
CA GLU A 234 -0.05 19.94 12.29
C GLU A 234 -1.45 20.45 11.96
N GLU A 235 -1.57 21.67 11.46
CA GLU A 235 -2.86 22.25 11.09
C GLU A 235 -3.49 21.46 9.93
N VAL A 236 -2.74 21.18 8.87
CA VAL A 236 -3.22 20.39 7.72
C VAL A 236 -3.61 18.97 8.17
N VAL A 237 -2.75 18.29 8.94
CA VAL A 237 -3.06 16.92 9.42
C VAL A 237 -4.27 16.91 10.33
N ARG A 238 -4.43 17.90 11.21
CA ARG A 238 -5.60 18.03 12.08
C ARG A 238 -6.89 18.23 11.27
N HIS A 239 -6.85 19.10 10.28
CA HIS A 239 -7.97 19.34 9.39
C HIS A 239 -8.36 18.08 8.62
N ALA A 240 -7.39 17.41 8.01
CA ALA A 240 -7.60 16.18 7.22
C ALA A 240 -8.22 15.05 8.06
N LEU A 241 -7.81 14.90 9.32
CA LEU A 241 -8.28 13.81 10.19
C LEU A 241 -9.49 14.20 11.06
N GLN A 242 -9.89 15.48 11.05
CA GLN A 242 -11.02 15.96 11.86
C GLN A 242 -12.31 15.13 11.66
N PRO A 243 -12.71 14.72 10.44
CA PRO A 243 -13.90 13.90 10.24
C PRO A 243 -13.82 12.54 10.95
N LEU A 244 -12.64 11.92 11.04
CA LEU A 244 -12.42 10.67 11.79
C LEU A 244 -12.45 10.92 13.31
N LEU A 245 -11.76 11.97 13.76
CA LEU A 245 -11.68 12.30 15.19
C LEU A 245 -13.03 12.69 15.76
N ALA A 246 -13.91 13.31 14.97
CA ALA A 246 -15.29 13.64 15.37
C ALA A 246 -16.16 12.40 15.62
N GLN A 247 -15.78 11.23 15.09
CA GLN A 247 -16.47 9.96 15.32
C GLN A 247 -15.95 9.21 16.57
N ASP A 248 -15.08 9.83 17.36
CA ASP A 248 -14.51 9.25 18.58
C ASP A 248 -13.83 7.88 18.33
N VAL A 249 -13.14 7.74 17.18
CA VAL A 249 -12.38 6.53 16.84
C VAL A 249 -11.22 6.33 17.82
N ASP A 250 -10.89 5.07 18.15
CA ASP A 250 -9.73 4.74 18.99
C ASP A 250 -8.57 4.08 18.21
N VAL A 251 -8.82 3.78 16.93
CA VAL A 251 -7.80 3.28 16.00
C VAL A 251 -7.89 4.07 14.70
N ILE A 252 -6.74 4.50 14.16
CA ILE A 252 -6.63 5.06 12.81
C ILE A 252 -5.70 4.18 11.98
N VAL A 253 -6.21 3.69 10.84
CA VAL A 253 -5.43 2.99 9.82
C VAL A 253 -4.88 4.00 8.83
N LEU A 254 -3.57 3.96 8.61
CA LEU A 254 -2.89 4.71 7.56
C LEU A 254 -2.92 3.89 6.27
N GLY A 255 -3.97 4.05 5.47
CA GLY A 255 -4.23 3.29 4.25
C GLY A 255 -3.58 3.88 2.99
N CYS A 256 -2.61 4.76 3.16
CA CYS A 256 -1.75 5.30 2.10
C CYS A 256 -0.30 5.25 2.56
N THR A 257 0.61 4.90 1.66
CA THR A 257 2.05 4.73 1.93
C THR A 257 2.77 6.01 2.35
N HIS A 258 2.21 7.17 2.03
CA HIS A 258 2.74 8.47 2.46
C HIS A 258 2.48 8.74 3.95
N PHE A 259 1.34 8.33 4.47
CA PHE A 259 0.87 8.76 5.79
C PHE A 259 1.71 8.26 6.98
N PRO A 260 2.39 7.10 6.94
CA PRO A 260 3.31 6.70 8.00
C PRO A 260 4.44 7.70 8.27
N ALA A 261 4.84 8.50 7.27
CA ALA A 261 5.82 9.58 7.45
C ALA A 261 5.30 10.70 8.38
N LEU A 262 3.99 10.88 8.46
CA LEU A 262 3.31 11.86 9.32
C LEU A 262 2.86 11.26 10.66
N ARG A 263 3.18 9.98 10.94
CA ARG A 263 2.80 9.31 12.20
C ARG A 263 3.13 10.13 13.46
N PRO A 264 4.33 10.72 13.63
CA PRO A 264 4.66 11.49 14.83
C PRO A 264 3.71 12.68 15.03
N VAL A 265 3.33 13.36 13.94
CA VAL A 265 2.36 14.47 13.97
C VAL A 265 0.96 13.97 14.33
N ILE A 266 0.52 12.85 13.72
CA ILE A 266 -0.80 12.25 13.99
C ILE A 266 -0.91 11.84 15.46
N GLU A 267 0.11 11.19 16.01
CA GLU A 267 0.14 10.79 17.42
C GLU A 267 0.12 12.00 18.37
N ARG A 268 0.84 13.07 18.02
CA ARG A 268 0.88 14.32 18.80
C ARG A 268 -0.47 15.04 18.81
N ILE A 269 -1.12 15.22 17.65
CA ILE A 269 -2.43 15.91 17.57
C ILE A 269 -3.57 15.12 18.22
N THR A 270 -3.42 13.80 18.33
CA THR A 270 -4.38 12.92 19.03
C THR A 270 -4.04 12.76 20.52
N ASN A 271 -2.98 13.42 21.01
CA ASN A 271 -2.44 13.24 22.36
C ASN A 271 -2.22 11.74 22.69
N HIS A 272 -1.75 10.95 21.73
CA HIS A 272 -1.54 9.50 21.86
C HIS A 272 -2.78 8.71 22.35
N ARG A 273 -3.99 9.24 22.15
CA ARG A 273 -5.24 8.57 22.55
C ARG A 273 -5.79 7.63 21.48
N VAL A 274 -5.29 7.76 20.27
CA VAL A 274 -5.67 6.94 19.12
C VAL A 274 -4.49 6.06 18.74
N GLN A 275 -4.74 4.76 18.62
CA GLN A 275 -3.73 3.83 18.11
C GLN A 275 -3.60 3.99 16.58
N VAL A 276 -2.38 4.27 16.12
CA VAL A 276 -2.10 4.45 14.69
C VAL A 276 -1.50 3.15 14.14
N ILE A 277 -2.09 2.62 13.08
CA ILE A 277 -1.68 1.34 12.46
C ILE A 277 -1.42 1.57 10.97
N ASP A 278 -0.32 1.03 10.47
CA ASP A 278 0.01 0.94 9.04
C ASP A 278 0.30 -0.51 8.60
N SER A 279 0.59 -0.69 7.30
CA SER A 279 0.81 -2.01 6.72
C SER A 279 2.29 -2.40 6.62
N GLY A 280 3.24 -1.49 6.88
CA GLY A 280 4.66 -1.68 6.58
C GLY A 280 5.26 -2.97 7.12
N SER A 281 5.11 -3.22 8.43
CA SER A 281 5.65 -4.44 9.06
C SER A 281 4.98 -5.72 8.55
N ALA A 282 3.68 -5.68 8.23
CA ALA A 282 2.97 -6.85 7.68
C ALA A 282 3.47 -7.17 6.26
N ILE A 283 3.69 -6.16 5.43
CA ILE A 283 4.25 -6.32 4.10
C ILE A 283 5.69 -6.86 4.17
N ALA A 284 6.50 -6.37 5.10
CA ALA A 284 7.87 -6.87 5.29
C ALA A 284 7.89 -8.37 5.66
N ARG A 285 7.06 -8.79 6.62
CA ARG A 285 6.92 -10.22 6.97
C ARG A 285 6.39 -11.06 5.80
N ARG A 286 5.41 -10.53 5.04
CA ARG A 286 4.89 -11.25 3.85
C ARG A 286 5.98 -11.40 2.79
N THR A 287 6.78 -10.37 2.55
CA THR A 287 7.92 -10.44 1.60
C THR A 287 8.92 -11.50 2.04
N ARG A 288 9.29 -11.53 3.33
CA ARG A 288 10.14 -12.61 3.90
C ARG A 288 9.54 -13.98 3.61
N SER A 289 8.27 -14.19 3.93
CA SER A 289 7.59 -15.47 3.73
C SER A 289 7.58 -15.92 2.28
N VAL A 290 7.42 -15.00 1.31
CA VAL A 290 7.49 -15.32 -0.12
C VAL A 290 8.91 -15.69 -0.53
N LEU A 291 9.91 -14.94 -0.09
CA LEU A 291 11.32 -15.25 -0.38
C LEU A 291 11.76 -16.58 0.22
N ASP A 292 11.30 -16.92 1.43
CA ASP A 292 11.56 -18.22 2.07
C ASP A 292 10.95 -19.37 1.25
N ALA A 293 9.70 -19.23 0.84
CA ALA A 293 9.00 -20.24 0.04
C ALA A 293 9.65 -20.50 -1.33
N GLU A 294 10.23 -19.46 -1.94
CA GLU A 294 10.91 -19.54 -3.23
C GLU A 294 12.44 -19.83 -3.09
N ALA A 295 12.94 -20.02 -1.84
CA ALA A 295 14.37 -20.18 -1.54
C ALA A 295 15.24 -19.01 -2.09
N LEU A 296 14.72 -17.79 -2.03
CA LEU A 296 15.33 -16.58 -2.57
C LEU A 296 15.88 -15.63 -1.48
N ILE A 297 15.88 -16.02 -0.20
CA ILE A 297 16.50 -15.22 0.87
C ILE A 297 18.01 -15.13 0.64
N ARG A 298 18.53 -13.89 0.63
CA ARG A 298 19.96 -13.64 0.57
C ARG A 298 20.62 -13.99 1.89
N GLN A 299 21.59 -14.90 1.83
CA GLN A 299 22.40 -15.27 2.99
C GLN A 299 23.48 -14.20 3.23
N ALA A 300 23.62 -13.74 4.47
CA ALA A 300 24.68 -12.82 4.84
C ALA A 300 26.02 -13.53 4.81
N ASN A 301 26.98 -13.03 4.03
CA ASN A 301 28.36 -13.56 4.02
C ASN A 301 29.17 -13.08 5.26
N SER A 302 28.65 -12.10 6.03
CA SER A 302 29.20 -11.63 7.30
C SER A 302 28.10 -10.97 8.13
N ALA A 303 28.25 -10.97 9.45
CA ALA A 303 27.26 -10.41 10.39
C ALA A 303 27.03 -8.88 10.24
N SER A 304 27.81 -8.19 9.43
CA SER A 304 27.74 -6.72 9.22
C SER A 304 27.33 -6.32 7.77
N ALA A 305 26.97 -7.25 6.92
CA ALA A 305 26.61 -6.94 5.52
C ALA A 305 25.17 -6.41 5.43
N SER A 306 24.99 -5.09 5.47
CA SER A 306 23.73 -4.47 5.05
C SER A 306 23.60 -4.50 3.52
N GLY A 307 22.37 -4.72 3.02
CA GLY A 307 22.09 -4.70 1.59
C GLY A 307 22.20 -3.30 0.98
N GLU A 308 22.54 -3.25 -0.31
CA GLU A 308 22.59 -2.02 -1.09
C GLU A 308 21.19 -1.51 -1.43
N LEU A 309 21.08 -0.20 -1.62
CA LEU A 309 19.86 0.46 -2.11
C LEU A 309 20.19 1.30 -3.34
N GLN A 310 19.50 1.02 -4.43
CA GLN A 310 19.45 1.88 -5.61
C GLN A 310 18.11 2.60 -5.65
N LEU A 311 18.15 3.91 -5.90
CA LEU A 311 16.97 4.76 -5.94
C LEU A 311 16.78 5.33 -7.33
N TRP A 312 15.61 5.10 -7.94
CA TRP A 312 15.24 5.55 -9.27
C TRP A 312 13.96 6.37 -9.24
N CYS A 313 13.79 7.29 -10.19
CA CYS A 313 12.55 8.01 -10.38
C CYS A 313 12.29 8.34 -11.87
N SER A 314 11.03 8.55 -12.23
CA SER A 314 10.64 8.99 -13.57
C SER A 314 10.69 10.50 -13.74
N GLY A 315 10.57 11.29 -12.65
CA GLY A 315 10.56 12.73 -12.65
C GLY A 315 11.92 13.37 -12.36
N ASN A 316 11.92 14.46 -11.59
CA ASN A 316 13.14 15.21 -11.25
C ASN A 316 13.94 14.48 -10.15
N PRO A 317 15.16 13.98 -10.45
CA PRO A 317 15.94 13.19 -9.50
C PRO A 317 16.47 14.02 -8.32
N ALA A 318 16.73 15.31 -8.50
CA ALA A 318 17.22 16.18 -7.43
C ALA A 318 16.11 16.41 -6.38
N ALA A 319 14.89 16.71 -6.83
CA ALA A 319 13.73 16.88 -5.94
C ALA A 319 13.42 15.57 -5.21
N PHE A 320 13.41 14.45 -5.93
CA PHE A 320 13.14 13.13 -5.34
C PHE A 320 14.22 12.71 -4.34
N SER A 321 15.52 12.98 -4.62
CA SER A 321 16.62 12.75 -3.68
C SER A 321 16.45 13.53 -2.38
N ALA A 322 16.02 14.79 -2.47
CA ALA A 322 15.82 15.65 -1.29
C ALA A 322 14.71 15.10 -0.37
N VAL A 323 13.56 14.72 -0.94
CA VAL A 323 12.45 14.13 -0.18
C VAL A 323 12.82 12.76 0.37
N SER A 324 13.44 11.90 -0.45
CA SER A 324 13.88 10.56 -0.04
C SER A 324 14.88 10.60 1.09
N SER A 325 15.83 11.55 1.07
CA SER A 325 16.82 11.72 2.14
C SER A 325 16.15 12.11 3.46
N LYS A 326 15.11 12.94 3.44
CA LYS A 326 14.32 13.27 4.63
C LYS A 326 13.57 12.05 5.17
N LEU A 327 12.89 11.29 4.30
CA LEU A 327 12.11 10.12 4.69
C LEU A 327 12.97 8.98 5.22
N LEU A 328 14.15 8.78 4.66
CA LEU A 328 15.07 7.71 5.07
C LEU A 328 15.98 8.12 6.23
N GLY A 329 16.12 9.42 6.51
CA GLY A 329 16.97 9.95 7.59
C GLY A 329 18.47 9.97 7.28
N TYR A 330 18.86 9.74 6.01
CA TYR A 330 20.25 9.81 5.55
C TYR A 330 20.32 10.29 4.09
N PRO A 331 21.44 10.91 3.66
CA PRO A 331 21.59 11.36 2.27
C PRO A 331 21.56 10.19 1.28
N ILE A 332 20.74 10.32 0.24
CA ILE A 332 20.69 9.39 -0.88
C ILE A 332 20.46 10.14 -2.17
N VAL A 333 21.00 9.62 -3.27
CA VAL A 333 20.86 10.20 -4.60
C VAL A 333 20.03 9.27 -5.48
N ALA A 334 19.03 9.83 -6.14
CA ALA A 334 18.21 9.14 -7.11
C ALA A 334 18.77 9.29 -8.53
N THR A 335 18.57 8.27 -9.34
CA THR A 335 18.84 8.29 -10.77
C THR A 335 17.53 8.43 -11.53
N GLN A 336 17.51 9.24 -12.59
CA GLN A 336 16.34 9.34 -13.45
C GLN A 336 16.31 8.18 -14.45
N ALA A 337 15.13 7.60 -14.63
CA ALA A 337 14.87 6.65 -15.71
C ALA A 337 13.66 7.08 -16.52
N THR A 338 13.73 6.84 -17.83
CA THR A 338 12.57 6.95 -18.73
C THR A 338 11.96 5.58 -18.89
N LEU A 339 10.64 5.47 -18.67
CA LEU A 339 9.87 4.22 -18.79
C LEU A 339 9.34 4.03 -20.20
#